data_46b63420e521b9013348ab14be966fc3
#
_entry.id   46b63420e521b9013348ab14be966fc3
#
_cell.length_a   1.000
_cell.length_b   1.000
_cell.length_c   1.000
_cell.angle_alpha   90.00
_cell.angle_beta   90.00
_cell.angle_gamma   90.00
#
_symmetry.space_group_name_H-M   'P 1'
#
loop_
_entity.id
_entity.type
_entity.pdbx_description
1 polymer ?
#
loop_
_entity_poly.entity_id
_entity_poly.type
_entity_poly.pdbx_seq_one_letter_code
_entity_poly.pdbx_strand_id
1 'polypeptide(L)'
;MRGRVFDHQCLWVVRNTITSPDKIDKMLDFALENNFNHLMIQVRGRGEAFYNSEFVPRSSVIFNDLFDPLEYVLKKAHQNNIQVHAWVNMYILWSSVEPPESENHLYYIHPDWIDQKGYNEEKFNQDNDNLEDSNDGEGYYLAPHHQAVAPYLLNVLREIVEKYEVDGLHLDYIRYKDYDFGGNAFALNNYRTQSGDDASIFLSAESTVEEKSKQSASRSLKWNNYRRNSVTELVKKAKEMAMTIRPDCILSAAVKPNLYIARDRFLQEWDVWLASGYLDWVIPMNYTPSFRNFAANIDLIYENFPPKYRERIIMGISTYNQSSSEAVNKINYSKLKQFPGVSIFSYNVLEENPDYYVPIKQALVK
;
A
#
# COMPACT_ATOMS: atom_id res chain seq x y z
N MET A 1 15.86 16.60 23.66
CA MET A 1 15.79 15.53 22.64
C MET A 1 17.13 15.45 21.91
N ARG A 2 17.66 14.25 21.68
CA ARG A 2 18.83 14.07 20.80
C ARG A 2 18.41 14.39 19.37
N GLY A 3 19.31 14.98 18.55
CA GLY A 3 18.99 15.33 17.16
C GLY A 3 18.69 14.08 16.32
N ARG A 4 17.75 14.18 15.37
CA ARG A 4 17.46 13.12 14.39
C ARG A 4 18.53 13.06 13.32
N VAL A 5 18.79 11.86 12.79
CA VAL A 5 19.72 11.63 11.68
C VAL A 5 19.06 11.98 10.36
N PHE A 6 17.75 11.74 10.25
CA PHE A 6 16.93 12.05 9.08
C PHE A 6 15.83 13.06 9.45
N ASP A 7 15.37 13.82 8.48
CA ASP A 7 14.22 14.72 8.64
C ASP A 7 12.94 13.93 8.88
N HIS A 8 12.80 12.77 8.22
CA HIS A 8 11.66 11.87 8.33
C HIS A 8 12.10 10.50 8.87
N GLN A 9 11.80 10.24 10.13
CA GLN A 9 11.98 8.94 10.77
C GLN A 9 10.60 8.33 11.00
N CYS A 10 10.19 7.46 10.05
CA CYS A 10 8.85 6.89 10.00
C CYS A 10 8.82 5.50 10.61
N LEU A 11 7.73 5.17 11.30
CA LEU A 11 7.46 3.86 11.88
C LEU A 11 6.13 3.32 11.34
N TRP A 12 6.17 2.11 10.79
CA TRP A 12 4.95 1.41 10.41
C TRP A 12 4.33 0.71 11.62
N VAL A 13 3.04 0.96 11.81
CA VAL A 13 2.25 0.42 12.93
C VAL A 13 1.07 -0.34 12.37
N VAL A 14 1.09 -1.67 12.55
CA VAL A 14 0.01 -2.54 12.06
C VAL A 14 -1.25 -2.38 12.92
N ARG A 15 -2.39 -2.61 12.31
CA ARG A 15 -3.73 -2.42 12.88
C ARG A 15 -3.96 -3.08 14.25
N ASN A 16 -3.33 -4.23 14.52
CA ASN A 16 -3.51 -4.93 15.80
C ASN A 16 -2.90 -4.18 17.00
N THR A 17 -2.01 -3.22 16.74
CA THR A 17 -1.41 -2.35 17.75
C THR A 17 -2.38 -1.28 18.24
N ILE A 18 -3.37 -0.89 17.42
CA ILE A 18 -4.29 0.21 17.75
C ILE A 18 -5.66 -0.26 18.26
N THR A 19 -5.76 -1.48 18.79
CA THR A 19 -7.03 -2.07 19.25
C THR A 19 -7.46 -1.65 20.65
N SER A 20 -6.59 -1.00 21.42
CA SER A 20 -6.91 -0.46 22.76
C SER A 20 -6.03 0.75 23.13
N PRO A 21 -6.49 1.60 24.05
CA PRO A 21 -5.70 2.74 24.55
C PRO A 21 -4.32 2.33 25.07
N ASP A 22 -4.22 1.28 25.89
CA ASP A 22 -2.96 0.83 26.49
C ASP A 22 -1.91 0.42 25.44
N LYS A 23 -2.34 -0.22 24.36
CA LYS A 23 -1.45 -0.58 23.25
C LYS A 23 -0.97 0.65 22.50
N ILE A 24 -1.86 1.61 22.28
CA ILE A 24 -1.54 2.87 21.60
C ILE A 24 -0.56 3.68 22.45
N ASP A 25 -0.80 3.82 23.75
CA ASP A 25 0.08 4.56 24.64
C ASP A 25 1.50 3.96 24.66
N LYS A 26 1.63 2.64 24.77
CA LYS A 26 2.94 1.96 24.66
C LYS A 26 3.65 2.20 23.33
N MET A 27 2.92 2.16 22.24
CA MET A 27 3.46 2.40 20.90
C MET A 27 3.94 3.85 20.75
N LEU A 28 3.19 4.81 21.30
CA LEU A 28 3.56 6.23 21.30
C LEU A 28 4.78 6.51 22.18
N ASP A 29 4.83 5.94 23.38
CA ASP A 29 6.00 6.03 24.26
C ASP A 29 7.26 5.50 23.56
N PHE A 30 7.15 4.33 22.90
CA PHE A 30 8.23 3.79 22.10
C PHE A 30 8.65 4.74 20.97
N ALA A 31 7.71 5.30 20.23
CA ALA A 31 8.00 6.21 19.13
C ALA A 31 8.73 7.48 19.61
N LEU A 32 8.29 8.04 20.73
CA LEU A 32 8.91 9.21 21.37
C LEU A 32 10.33 8.94 21.87
N GLU A 33 10.52 7.85 22.62
CA GLU A 33 11.82 7.47 23.16
C GLU A 33 12.86 7.19 22.07
N ASN A 34 12.39 6.88 20.89
CA ASN A 34 13.22 6.47 19.76
C ASN A 34 13.27 7.48 18.61
N ASN A 35 12.79 8.70 18.86
CA ASN A 35 12.82 9.84 17.92
C ASN A 35 12.09 9.65 16.60
N PHE A 36 11.10 8.76 16.54
CA PHE A 36 10.20 8.72 15.39
C PHE A 36 9.31 9.97 15.39
N ASN A 37 9.15 10.59 14.23
CA ASN A 37 8.33 11.78 14.07
C ASN A 37 7.18 11.60 13.07
N HIS A 38 7.11 10.43 12.43
CA HIS A 38 5.99 10.04 11.56
C HIS A 38 5.56 8.61 11.89
N LEU A 39 4.25 8.39 12.02
CA LEU A 39 3.65 7.09 12.20
C LEU A 39 2.76 6.74 11.01
N MET A 40 3.03 5.61 10.37
CA MET A 40 2.15 5.03 9.33
C MET A 40 1.20 4.07 10.03
N ILE A 41 0.02 4.56 10.45
CA ILE A 41 -0.96 3.81 11.23
C ILE A 41 -1.94 3.08 10.31
N GLN A 42 -1.92 1.75 10.34
CA GLN A 42 -2.82 0.94 9.50
C GLN A 42 -4.27 1.04 9.99
N VAL A 43 -5.04 1.93 9.37
CA VAL A 43 -6.44 2.18 9.72
C VAL A 43 -7.43 1.36 8.88
N ARG A 44 -7.00 0.86 7.72
CA ARG A 44 -7.76 -0.09 6.91
C ARG A 44 -6.86 -1.25 6.50
N GLY A 45 -7.23 -2.47 6.93
CA GLY A 45 -6.53 -3.70 6.57
C GLY A 45 -7.51 -4.84 6.36
N ARG A 46 -7.32 -5.65 5.33
CA ARG A 46 -8.23 -6.75 4.98
C ARG A 46 -9.69 -6.32 4.75
N GLY A 47 -9.91 -5.10 4.19
CA GLY A 47 -11.27 -4.59 3.98
C GLY A 47 -12.04 -4.22 5.25
N GLU A 48 -11.37 -4.17 6.42
CA GLU A 48 -11.93 -3.77 7.70
C GLU A 48 -11.36 -2.45 8.19
N ALA A 49 -12.17 -1.65 8.89
CA ALA A 49 -11.81 -0.37 9.46
C ALA A 49 -11.38 -0.46 10.93
N PHE A 50 -10.34 0.28 11.26
CA PHE A 50 -9.85 0.55 12.63
C PHE A 50 -10.08 2.02 13.00
N TYR A 51 -11.20 2.55 12.56
CA TYR A 51 -11.77 3.88 12.82
C TYR A 51 -13.29 3.80 12.63
N ASN A 52 -14.02 4.87 12.95
CA ASN A 52 -15.46 4.89 12.76
C ASN A 52 -15.81 5.23 11.30
N SER A 53 -16.03 4.21 10.49
CA SER A 53 -16.33 4.31 9.05
C SER A 53 -17.80 4.06 8.74
N GLU A 54 -18.34 4.78 7.75
CA GLU A 54 -19.65 4.53 7.15
C GLU A 54 -19.54 3.59 5.92
N PHE A 55 -18.34 3.45 5.34
CA PHE A 55 -18.11 2.68 4.12
C PHE A 55 -17.49 1.31 4.36
N VAL A 56 -16.70 1.19 5.41
CA VAL A 56 -15.91 -0.01 5.70
C VAL A 56 -16.39 -0.65 6.99
N PRO A 57 -16.68 -1.96 7.02
CA PRO A 57 -17.08 -2.60 8.26
C PRO A 57 -15.98 -2.49 9.32
N ARG A 58 -16.41 -2.17 10.54
CA ARG A 58 -15.50 -2.10 11.69
C ARG A 58 -14.94 -3.49 11.99
N SER A 59 -13.66 -3.55 12.30
CA SER A 59 -13.04 -4.83 12.69
C SER A 59 -13.54 -5.30 14.05
N SER A 60 -13.92 -6.57 14.14
CA SER A 60 -14.42 -7.23 15.36
C SER A 60 -13.40 -7.32 16.49
N VAL A 61 -12.10 -7.17 16.18
CA VAL A 61 -11.04 -7.15 17.21
C VAL A 61 -11.02 -5.88 18.07
N ILE A 62 -11.86 -4.89 17.74
CA ILE A 62 -12.05 -3.67 18.53
C ILE A 62 -13.31 -3.86 19.37
N PHE A 63 -13.15 -4.41 20.57
CA PHE A 63 -14.26 -4.84 21.43
C PHE A 63 -15.12 -3.70 22.01
N ASN A 64 -14.58 -2.48 22.08
CA ASN A 64 -15.32 -1.33 22.61
C ASN A 64 -15.89 -0.49 21.46
N ASP A 65 -17.19 -0.53 21.26
CA ASP A 65 -17.87 0.19 20.18
C ASP A 65 -17.79 1.72 20.30
N LEU A 66 -17.55 2.23 21.51
CA LEU A 66 -17.38 3.67 21.76
C LEU A 66 -15.94 4.16 21.54
N PHE A 67 -15.01 3.24 21.34
CA PHE A 67 -13.60 3.56 21.15
C PHE A 67 -13.28 3.77 19.67
N ASP A 68 -12.80 4.95 19.31
CA ASP A 68 -12.25 5.22 17.98
C ASP A 68 -10.72 5.19 18.03
N PRO A 69 -10.10 4.13 17.48
CA PRO A 69 -8.63 3.99 17.49
C PRO A 69 -7.89 5.14 16.83
N LEU A 70 -8.36 5.60 15.65
CA LEU A 70 -7.68 6.65 14.91
C LEU A 70 -7.78 8.01 15.61
N GLU A 71 -8.94 8.36 16.13
CA GLU A 71 -9.13 9.58 16.91
C GLU A 71 -8.22 9.60 18.14
N TYR A 72 -8.12 8.47 18.84
CA TYR A 72 -7.26 8.36 20.02
C TYR A 72 -5.76 8.50 19.67
N VAL A 73 -5.30 7.83 18.60
CA VAL A 73 -3.93 7.95 18.12
C VAL A 73 -3.60 9.40 17.77
N LEU A 74 -4.44 10.06 16.97
CA LEU A 74 -4.25 11.45 16.53
C LEU A 74 -4.13 12.40 17.73
N LYS A 75 -5.08 12.32 18.65
CA LYS A 75 -5.08 13.16 19.86
C LYS A 75 -3.78 13.04 20.66
N LYS A 76 -3.29 11.81 20.85
CA LYS A 76 -2.08 11.55 21.65
C LYS A 76 -0.78 11.86 20.89
N ALA A 77 -0.72 11.51 19.59
CA ALA A 77 0.46 11.76 18.76
C ALA A 77 0.71 13.27 18.56
N HIS A 78 -0.34 14.05 18.28
CA HIS A 78 -0.23 15.50 18.09
C HIS A 78 0.20 16.24 19.36
N GLN A 79 -0.21 15.80 20.55
CA GLN A 79 0.28 16.33 21.82
C GLN A 79 1.80 16.20 21.98
N ASN A 80 2.40 15.29 21.24
CA ASN A 80 3.83 14.99 21.26
C ASN A 80 4.56 15.41 19.97
N ASN A 81 3.92 16.20 19.09
CA ASN A 81 4.46 16.62 17.80
C ASN A 81 4.89 15.45 16.90
N ILE A 82 4.16 14.35 16.93
CA ILE A 82 4.30 13.21 16.03
C ILE A 82 3.20 13.33 14.97
N GLN A 83 3.59 13.23 13.70
CA GLN A 83 2.67 13.23 12.55
C GLN A 83 2.11 11.84 12.31
N VAL A 84 0.82 11.77 11.99
CA VAL A 84 0.08 10.52 11.76
C VAL A 84 -0.39 10.44 10.32
N HIS A 85 0.07 9.41 9.62
CA HIS A 85 -0.37 9.08 8.28
C HIS A 85 -1.32 7.88 8.36
N ALA A 86 -2.55 8.05 7.92
CA ALA A 86 -3.52 6.96 7.83
C ALA A 86 -3.09 5.99 6.72
N TRP A 87 -2.59 4.82 7.12
CA TRP A 87 -2.21 3.76 6.21
C TRP A 87 -3.44 2.94 5.82
N VAL A 88 -3.76 2.99 4.53
CA VAL A 88 -4.92 2.35 3.92
C VAL A 88 -4.45 1.30 2.92
N ASN A 89 -4.77 0.04 3.18
CA ASN A 89 -4.63 -1.01 2.18
C ASN A 89 -5.70 -0.80 1.10
N MET A 90 -5.27 -0.56 -0.14
CA MET A 90 -6.17 -0.19 -1.23
C MET A 90 -6.87 -1.40 -1.85
N TYR A 91 -6.17 -2.14 -2.71
CA TYR A 91 -6.81 -3.22 -3.48
C TYR A 91 -6.84 -4.57 -2.77
N ILE A 92 -5.92 -4.88 -1.84
CA ILE A 92 -6.05 -6.12 -1.08
C ILE A 92 -7.31 -6.09 -0.22
N LEU A 93 -8.16 -7.10 -0.41
CA LEU A 93 -9.46 -7.18 0.23
C LEU A 93 -9.44 -8.12 1.43
N TRP A 94 -8.93 -9.33 1.26
CA TRP A 94 -8.90 -10.33 2.32
C TRP A 94 -7.70 -11.27 2.20
N SER A 95 -6.99 -11.54 3.28
CA SER A 95 -5.77 -12.37 3.30
C SER A 95 -5.72 -13.34 4.49
N SER A 96 -6.89 -13.77 5.00
CA SER A 96 -7.00 -14.83 5.99
C SER A 96 -7.54 -16.10 5.35
N VAL A 97 -7.26 -17.25 5.98
CA VAL A 97 -7.85 -18.54 5.60
C VAL A 97 -9.33 -18.54 5.94
N GLU A 98 -9.66 -18.08 7.17
CA GLU A 98 -11.06 -17.95 7.58
C GLU A 98 -11.69 -16.72 6.90
N PRO A 99 -12.93 -16.80 6.42
CA PRO A 99 -13.63 -15.70 5.79
C PRO A 99 -13.90 -14.56 6.78
N PRO A 100 -14.24 -13.34 6.30
CA PRO A 100 -14.60 -12.22 7.17
C PRO A 100 -15.81 -12.53 8.06
N GLU A 101 -15.78 -12.04 9.31
CA GLU A 101 -16.92 -12.23 10.24
C GLU A 101 -18.13 -11.34 9.88
N SER A 102 -17.89 -10.15 9.34
CA SER A 102 -18.95 -9.21 9.00
C SER A 102 -19.62 -9.57 7.67
N GLU A 103 -20.93 -9.82 7.66
CA GLU A 103 -21.70 -10.03 6.44
C GLU A 103 -21.75 -8.79 5.52
N ASN A 104 -21.47 -7.60 6.06
CA ASN A 104 -21.37 -6.36 5.29
C ASN A 104 -19.99 -6.16 4.67
N HIS A 105 -19.07 -7.13 4.78
CA HIS A 105 -17.77 -7.05 4.15
C HIS A 105 -17.89 -7.18 2.63
N LEU A 106 -17.07 -6.41 1.88
CA LEU A 106 -17.08 -6.45 0.40
C LEU A 106 -16.89 -7.85 -0.18
N TYR A 107 -16.24 -8.73 0.56
CA TYR A 107 -16.08 -10.13 0.20
C TYR A 107 -17.42 -10.84 -0.08
N TYR A 108 -18.48 -10.48 0.69
CA TYR A 108 -19.82 -11.04 0.54
C TYR A 108 -20.74 -10.17 -0.31
N ILE A 109 -20.69 -8.85 -0.12
CA ILE A 109 -21.65 -7.95 -0.78
C ILE A 109 -21.26 -7.57 -2.20
N HIS A 110 -19.96 -7.67 -2.54
CA HIS A 110 -19.44 -7.37 -3.88
C HIS A 110 -18.37 -8.39 -4.33
N PRO A 111 -18.69 -9.68 -4.42
CA PRO A 111 -17.77 -10.68 -4.95
C PRO A 111 -17.41 -10.42 -6.43
N ASP A 112 -18.30 -9.74 -7.16
CA ASP A 112 -18.12 -9.28 -8.54
C ASP A 112 -17.01 -8.22 -8.70
N TRP A 113 -16.56 -7.59 -7.62
CA TRP A 113 -15.42 -6.64 -7.64
C TRP A 113 -14.05 -7.31 -7.48
N ILE A 114 -14.02 -8.60 -7.13
CA ILE A 114 -12.77 -9.33 -6.90
C ILE A 114 -12.05 -9.58 -8.21
N ASP A 115 -10.76 -9.28 -8.24
CA ASP A 115 -9.92 -9.54 -9.40
C ASP A 115 -9.56 -11.04 -9.49
N GLN A 116 -9.35 -11.49 -10.69
CA GLN A 116 -9.09 -12.88 -11.00
C GLN A 116 -7.78 -13.04 -11.77
N LYS A 117 -7.13 -14.17 -11.54
CA LYS A 117 -6.00 -14.61 -12.32
C LYS A 117 -6.51 -15.22 -13.64
N GLY A 118 -5.98 -14.72 -14.75
CA GLY A 118 -6.41 -15.19 -16.05
C GLY A 118 -7.87 -14.82 -16.39
N TYR A 119 -8.40 -15.41 -17.45
CA TYR A 119 -9.79 -15.31 -17.86
C TYR A 119 -10.31 -16.71 -18.21
N ASN A 120 -11.47 -17.06 -17.69
CA ASN A 120 -12.15 -18.31 -18.00
C ASN A 120 -13.62 -18.01 -18.32
N GLU A 121 -14.02 -18.22 -19.59
CA GLU A 121 -15.36 -17.92 -20.08
C GLU A 121 -16.44 -18.82 -19.46
N GLU A 122 -16.10 -20.06 -19.11
CA GLU A 122 -17.05 -20.99 -18.48
C GLU A 122 -17.40 -20.55 -17.05
N LYS A 123 -16.43 -19.97 -16.33
CA LYS A 123 -16.65 -19.42 -14.97
C LYS A 123 -17.46 -18.13 -14.98
N PHE A 124 -17.47 -17.40 -16.09
CA PHE A 124 -18.29 -16.19 -16.24
C PHE A 124 -19.78 -16.49 -16.27
N ASN A 125 -20.16 -17.67 -16.79
CA ASN A 125 -21.55 -18.10 -16.97
C ASN A 125 -22.10 -18.92 -15.78
N GLN A 126 -21.27 -19.28 -14.82
CA GLN A 126 -21.65 -19.98 -13.59
C GLN A 126 -21.58 -18.99 -12.43
N ASP A 127 -22.62 -18.98 -11.60
CA ASP A 127 -22.67 -18.15 -10.39
C ASP A 127 -21.35 -18.21 -9.61
N ASN A 128 -20.92 -17.06 -9.10
CA ASN A 128 -19.59 -16.73 -8.54
C ASN A 128 -19.04 -17.60 -7.37
N ASP A 129 -19.36 -18.88 -7.27
CA ASP A 129 -19.01 -19.72 -6.12
C ASP A 129 -17.54 -20.21 -6.05
N ASN A 130 -16.69 -19.87 -7.05
CA ASN A 130 -15.31 -20.35 -7.08
C ASN A 130 -14.28 -19.22 -6.94
N LEU A 131 -14.16 -18.64 -5.75
CA LEU A 131 -13.10 -17.69 -5.39
C LEU A 131 -11.72 -18.35 -5.19
N GLU A 132 -11.64 -19.70 -5.22
CA GLU A 132 -10.40 -20.43 -4.93
C GLU A 132 -9.22 -20.06 -5.84
N ASP A 133 -9.46 -19.82 -7.12
CA ASP A 133 -8.40 -19.41 -8.08
C ASP A 133 -7.89 -17.97 -7.90
N SER A 134 -8.58 -17.15 -7.09
CA SER A 134 -8.19 -15.77 -6.81
C SER A 134 -7.23 -15.66 -5.63
N ASN A 135 -7.07 -16.73 -4.85
CA ASN A 135 -6.23 -16.77 -3.66
C ASN A 135 -5.02 -17.70 -3.86
N ASP A 136 -3.90 -17.14 -4.35
CA ASP A 136 -2.63 -17.84 -4.50
C ASP A 136 -1.64 -17.56 -3.34
N GLY A 137 -2.17 -17.38 -2.12
CA GLY A 137 -1.42 -17.18 -0.87
C GLY A 137 -1.26 -15.74 -0.41
N GLU A 138 -1.36 -14.72 -1.27
CA GLU A 138 -1.35 -13.30 -0.84
C GLU A 138 -2.76 -12.80 -0.46
N GLY A 139 -3.84 -13.48 -0.88
CA GLY A 139 -5.22 -13.11 -0.61
C GLY A 139 -6.00 -12.61 -1.83
N TYR A 140 -7.22 -12.16 -1.60
CA TYR A 140 -8.12 -11.62 -2.61
C TYR A 140 -7.87 -10.12 -2.81
N TYR A 141 -7.95 -9.66 -4.06
CA TYR A 141 -7.79 -8.26 -4.43
C TYR A 141 -9.04 -7.75 -5.14
N LEU A 142 -9.37 -6.49 -4.93
CA LEU A 142 -10.32 -5.76 -5.77
C LEU A 142 -9.71 -5.51 -7.13
N ALA A 143 -10.50 -5.60 -8.21
CA ALA A 143 -10.06 -5.34 -9.58
C ALA A 143 -9.84 -3.83 -9.79
N PRO A 144 -8.61 -3.34 -10.02
CA PRO A 144 -8.36 -1.90 -10.14
C PRO A 144 -9.08 -1.25 -11.32
N HIS A 145 -9.40 -2.00 -12.36
CA HIS A 145 -10.09 -1.54 -13.56
C HIS A 145 -11.62 -1.77 -13.52
N HIS A 146 -12.17 -2.28 -12.41
CA HIS A 146 -13.61 -2.36 -12.21
C HIS A 146 -14.18 -0.97 -11.90
N GLN A 147 -15.21 -0.55 -12.64
CA GLN A 147 -15.74 0.82 -12.61
C GLN A 147 -16.22 1.31 -11.22
N ALA A 148 -16.66 0.40 -10.33
CA ALA A 148 -17.16 0.76 -9.00
C ALA A 148 -16.03 0.81 -7.95
N VAL A 149 -14.89 0.16 -8.17
CA VAL A 149 -13.83 0.02 -7.15
C VAL A 149 -13.14 1.35 -6.85
N ALA A 150 -12.72 2.09 -7.87
CA ALA A 150 -12.04 3.37 -7.65
C ALA A 150 -12.93 4.41 -6.96
N PRO A 151 -14.22 4.63 -7.33
CA PRO A 151 -15.12 5.51 -6.58
C PRO A 151 -15.31 5.10 -5.11
N TYR A 152 -15.45 3.80 -4.83
CA TYR A 152 -15.56 3.31 -3.47
C TYR A 152 -14.31 3.63 -2.64
N LEU A 153 -13.12 3.32 -3.16
CA LEU A 153 -11.86 3.58 -2.46
C LEU A 153 -11.62 5.09 -2.25
N LEU A 154 -12.02 5.93 -3.21
CA LEU A 154 -11.97 7.38 -3.05
C LEU A 154 -12.89 7.88 -1.94
N ASN A 155 -14.10 7.30 -1.78
CA ASN A 155 -15.00 7.65 -0.69
C ASN A 155 -14.41 7.25 0.67
N VAL A 156 -13.76 6.09 0.77
CA VAL A 156 -13.03 5.67 1.99
C VAL A 156 -11.92 6.67 2.35
N LEU A 157 -11.10 7.08 1.38
CA LEU A 157 -10.03 8.07 1.61
C LEU A 157 -10.59 9.44 1.98
N ARG A 158 -11.66 9.86 1.30
CA ARG A 158 -12.37 11.13 1.57
C ARG A 158 -12.89 11.16 3.00
N GLU A 159 -13.57 10.11 3.44
CA GLU A 159 -14.11 9.99 4.79
C GLU A 159 -13.00 10.18 5.84
N ILE A 160 -11.84 9.56 5.64
CA ILE A 160 -10.71 9.70 6.57
C ILE A 160 -10.24 11.15 6.65
N VAL A 161 -10.05 11.82 5.51
CA VAL A 161 -9.53 13.21 5.49
C VAL A 161 -10.55 14.22 6.00
N GLU A 162 -11.86 13.98 5.78
CA GLU A 162 -12.94 14.85 6.25
C GLU A 162 -13.18 14.72 7.76
N LYS A 163 -13.19 13.49 8.28
CA LYS A 163 -13.53 13.20 9.68
C LYS A 163 -12.35 13.33 10.65
N TYR A 164 -11.12 13.13 10.18
CA TYR A 164 -9.93 13.03 11.02
C TYR A 164 -8.84 14.02 10.62
N GLU A 165 -8.16 14.60 11.60
CA GLU A 165 -7.04 15.52 11.37
C GLU A 165 -5.74 14.76 11.07
N VAL A 166 -5.76 13.86 10.09
CA VAL A 166 -4.57 13.15 9.67
C VAL A 166 -3.57 14.08 8.97
N ASP A 167 -2.28 13.91 9.24
CA ASP A 167 -1.21 14.65 8.58
C ASP A 167 -0.91 14.09 7.17
N GLY A 168 -1.32 12.86 6.92
CA GLY A 168 -1.17 12.24 5.60
C GLY A 168 -2.07 11.03 5.38
N LEU A 169 -2.20 10.68 4.11
CA LEU A 169 -2.71 9.39 3.65
C LEU A 169 -1.55 8.56 3.11
N HIS A 170 -1.48 7.29 3.50
CA HIS A 170 -0.48 6.35 3.02
C HIS A 170 -1.13 5.18 2.31
N LEU A 171 -0.97 5.10 0.99
CA LEU A 171 -1.60 4.11 0.13
C LEU A 171 -0.71 2.86 0.04
N ASP A 172 -1.19 1.75 0.55
CA ASP A 172 -0.52 0.45 0.39
C ASP A 172 -1.36 -0.48 -0.48
N TYR A 173 -0.73 -1.50 -1.06
CA TYR A 173 -1.38 -2.36 -2.04
C TYR A 173 -2.06 -1.59 -3.18
N ILE A 174 -1.52 -0.42 -3.54
CA ILE A 174 -1.96 0.40 -4.67
C ILE A 174 -1.30 -0.14 -5.96
N ARG A 175 -1.69 -1.35 -6.34
CA ARG A 175 -1.11 -2.14 -7.43
C ARG A 175 -1.97 -3.35 -7.76
N TYR A 176 -1.77 -3.91 -8.94
CA TYR A 176 -2.25 -5.27 -9.21
C TYR A 176 -1.51 -6.29 -8.35
N LYS A 177 -2.14 -7.44 -8.11
CA LYS A 177 -1.52 -8.55 -7.38
C LYS A 177 -0.29 -9.08 -8.10
N ASP A 178 -0.43 -9.38 -9.40
CA ASP A 178 0.65 -9.76 -10.32
C ASP A 178 0.26 -9.40 -11.77
N TYR A 179 1.17 -9.62 -12.73
CA TYR A 179 0.96 -9.28 -14.16
C TYR A 179 -0.15 -10.10 -14.81
N ASP A 180 -0.41 -11.30 -14.34
CA ASP A 180 -1.43 -12.23 -14.85
C ASP A 180 -2.82 -12.04 -14.22
N PHE A 181 -2.98 -11.02 -13.37
CA PHE A 181 -4.26 -10.55 -12.83
C PHE A 181 -4.89 -9.49 -13.74
N GLY A 182 -6.18 -9.29 -13.59
CA GLY A 182 -7.01 -8.42 -14.44
C GLY A 182 -8.13 -9.18 -15.15
N GLY A 183 -8.39 -10.43 -14.71
CA GLY A 183 -9.40 -11.33 -15.31
C GLY A 183 -10.83 -11.08 -14.82
N ASN A 184 -11.09 -10.01 -14.06
CA ASN A 184 -12.45 -9.67 -13.63
C ASN A 184 -13.36 -9.49 -14.85
N ALA A 185 -14.40 -10.30 -14.95
CA ALA A 185 -15.24 -10.40 -16.13
C ALA A 185 -16.03 -9.12 -16.45
N PHE A 186 -16.55 -8.43 -15.43
CA PHE A 186 -17.25 -7.15 -15.61
C PHE A 186 -16.29 -6.06 -16.11
N ALA A 187 -15.09 -6.01 -15.57
CA ALA A 187 -14.09 -5.04 -15.95
C ALA A 187 -13.54 -5.31 -17.37
N LEU A 188 -13.36 -6.57 -17.75
CA LEU A 188 -12.99 -6.97 -19.12
C LEU A 188 -14.06 -6.59 -20.14
N ASN A 189 -15.33 -6.86 -19.85
CA ASN A 189 -16.43 -6.47 -20.72
C ASN A 189 -16.53 -4.94 -20.89
N ASN A 190 -16.27 -4.19 -19.83
CA ASN A 190 -16.21 -2.73 -19.89
C ASN A 190 -15.05 -2.24 -20.79
N TYR A 191 -13.86 -2.84 -20.64
CA TYR A 191 -12.73 -2.56 -21.54
C TYR A 191 -13.07 -2.84 -22.99
N ARG A 192 -13.65 -4.01 -23.28
CA ARG A 192 -14.07 -4.40 -24.63
C ARG A 192 -15.06 -3.41 -25.23
N THR A 193 -16.04 -2.96 -24.44
CA THR A 193 -17.06 -1.99 -24.89
C THR A 193 -16.44 -0.63 -25.20
N GLN A 194 -15.48 -0.18 -24.42
CA GLN A 194 -14.84 1.13 -24.58
C GLN A 194 -13.78 1.15 -25.67
N SER A 195 -12.98 0.11 -25.79
CA SER A 195 -11.81 0.06 -26.68
C SER A 195 -12.09 -0.61 -28.04
N GLY A 196 -13.12 -1.43 -28.10
CA GLY A 196 -13.35 -2.35 -29.24
C GLY A 196 -12.37 -3.54 -29.29
N ASP A 197 -11.44 -3.65 -28.32
CA ASP A 197 -10.44 -4.71 -28.22
C ASP A 197 -10.84 -5.73 -27.14
N ASP A 198 -10.56 -7.02 -27.39
CA ASP A 198 -10.76 -8.10 -26.43
C ASP A 198 -9.43 -8.46 -25.75
N ALA A 199 -9.36 -8.25 -24.42
CA ALA A 199 -8.18 -8.54 -23.63
C ALA A 199 -8.17 -9.96 -23.05
N SER A 200 -9.27 -10.72 -23.12
CA SER A 200 -9.40 -12.06 -22.54
C SER A 200 -8.33 -13.03 -23.04
N ILE A 201 -7.95 -12.90 -24.30
CA ILE A 201 -6.95 -13.75 -24.95
C ILE A 201 -5.54 -13.62 -24.31
N PHE A 202 -5.19 -12.45 -23.74
CA PHE A 202 -3.90 -12.27 -23.06
C PHE A 202 -3.88 -12.93 -21.70
N LEU A 203 -5.06 -13.17 -21.14
CA LEU A 203 -5.27 -13.72 -19.81
C LEU A 203 -5.63 -15.21 -19.84
N SER A 204 -6.08 -15.74 -21.01
CA SER A 204 -6.46 -17.14 -21.15
C SER A 204 -5.24 -18.06 -21.04
N ALA A 205 -5.35 -19.08 -20.17
CA ALA A 205 -4.36 -20.15 -20.07
C ALA A 205 -4.37 -21.06 -21.32
N GLU A 206 -5.51 -21.15 -21.99
CA GLU A 206 -5.74 -22.02 -23.16
C GLU A 206 -5.23 -21.41 -24.47
N SER A 207 -4.96 -20.09 -24.49
CA SER A 207 -4.44 -19.44 -25.69
C SER A 207 -3.04 -19.94 -26.02
N THR A 208 -2.87 -20.46 -27.22
CA THR A 208 -1.59 -20.95 -27.71
C THR A 208 -0.57 -19.82 -27.84
N VAL A 209 0.73 -20.18 -27.81
CA VAL A 209 1.82 -19.21 -28.06
C VAL A 209 1.65 -18.56 -29.46
N GLU A 210 1.10 -19.31 -30.43
CA GLU A 210 0.85 -18.82 -31.77
C GLU A 210 -0.31 -17.80 -31.83
N GLU A 211 -1.38 -18.00 -31.06
CA GLU A 211 -2.48 -17.03 -30.95
C GLU A 211 -2.04 -15.77 -30.22
N LYS A 212 -1.27 -15.93 -29.14
CA LYS A 212 -0.68 -14.78 -28.42
C LYS A 212 0.31 -14.00 -29.29
N SER A 213 1.04 -14.68 -30.18
CA SER A 213 2.01 -14.04 -31.09
C SER A 213 1.36 -13.36 -32.28
N LYS A 214 0.22 -13.88 -32.78
CA LYS A 214 -0.57 -13.25 -33.85
C LYS A 214 -1.27 -11.97 -33.40
N GLN A 215 -1.45 -11.79 -32.10
CA GLN A 215 -1.95 -10.54 -31.54
C GLN A 215 -0.83 -9.52 -31.55
N SER A 216 -1.08 -8.40 -32.19
CA SER A 216 -0.05 -7.36 -32.32
C SER A 216 0.45 -6.95 -30.93
N ALA A 217 1.76 -6.76 -30.77
CA ALA A 217 2.38 -6.15 -29.61
C ALA A 217 1.65 -4.85 -29.18
N SER A 218 1.03 -4.17 -30.13
CA SER A 218 0.20 -2.99 -29.92
C SER A 218 -1.04 -3.25 -29.04
N ARG A 219 -1.75 -4.37 -29.21
CA ARG A 219 -2.94 -4.70 -28.41
C ARG A 219 -2.56 -5.04 -26.96
N SER A 220 -1.51 -5.86 -26.80
CA SER A 220 -0.97 -6.15 -25.46
C SER A 220 -0.51 -4.90 -24.74
N LEU A 221 0.13 -3.97 -25.45
CA LEU A 221 0.54 -2.69 -24.90
C LEU A 221 -0.66 -1.82 -24.50
N LYS A 222 -1.72 -1.77 -25.32
CA LYS A 222 -2.96 -1.04 -24.98
C LYS A 222 -3.61 -1.58 -23.71
N TRP A 223 -3.71 -2.91 -23.59
CA TRP A 223 -4.26 -3.57 -22.40
C TRP A 223 -3.44 -3.26 -21.15
N ASN A 224 -2.11 -3.39 -21.22
CA ASN A 224 -1.23 -3.07 -20.11
C ASN A 224 -1.30 -1.58 -19.73
N ASN A 225 -1.39 -0.68 -20.71
CA ASN A 225 -1.59 0.75 -20.46
C ASN A 225 -2.96 1.02 -19.79
N TYR A 226 -4.03 0.36 -20.22
CA TYR A 226 -5.34 0.50 -19.60
C TYR A 226 -5.32 0.08 -18.13
N ARG A 227 -4.71 -1.07 -17.80
CA ARG A 227 -4.56 -1.52 -16.41
C ARG A 227 -3.72 -0.56 -15.57
N ARG A 228 -2.58 -0.09 -16.09
CA ARG A 228 -1.74 0.91 -15.38
C ARG A 228 -2.49 2.21 -15.14
N ASN A 229 -3.18 2.69 -16.15
CA ASN A 229 -3.97 3.91 -16.04
C ASN A 229 -5.08 3.79 -15.00
N SER A 230 -5.69 2.63 -14.82
CA SER A 230 -6.71 2.41 -13.79
C SER A 230 -6.15 2.66 -12.37
N VAL A 231 -4.92 2.23 -12.12
CA VAL A 231 -4.24 2.49 -10.83
C VAL A 231 -3.80 3.95 -10.73
N THR A 232 -3.17 4.48 -11.77
CA THR A 232 -2.66 5.86 -11.81
C THR A 232 -3.77 6.89 -11.64
N GLU A 233 -4.93 6.70 -12.26
CA GLU A 233 -6.08 7.59 -12.12
C GLU A 233 -6.64 7.60 -10.69
N LEU A 234 -6.62 6.48 -9.97
CA LEU A 234 -7.00 6.46 -8.56
C LEU A 234 -6.03 7.30 -7.71
N VAL A 235 -4.71 7.14 -7.91
CA VAL A 235 -3.69 7.92 -7.19
C VAL A 235 -3.85 9.42 -7.48
N LYS A 236 -4.02 9.79 -8.74
CA LYS A 236 -4.24 11.18 -9.16
C LYS A 236 -5.49 11.79 -8.49
N LYS A 237 -6.62 11.10 -8.58
CA LYS A 237 -7.89 11.55 -7.96
C LYS A 237 -7.80 11.62 -6.43
N ALA A 238 -7.06 10.69 -5.80
CA ALA A 238 -6.80 10.75 -4.36
C ALA A 238 -6.00 12.02 -3.99
N LYS A 239 -4.99 12.39 -4.80
CA LYS A 239 -4.25 13.64 -4.59
C LYS A 239 -5.14 14.88 -4.76
N GLU A 240 -5.90 14.96 -5.83
CA GLU A 240 -6.82 16.05 -6.10
C GLU A 240 -7.87 16.22 -4.98
N MET A 241 -8.43 15.11 -4.52
CA MET A 241 -9.39 15.07 -3.41
C MET A 241 -8.74 15.54 -2.11
N ALA A 242 -7.59 14.98 -1.73
CA ALA A 242 -6.89 15.34 -0.49
C ALA A 242 -6.51 16.83 -0.47
N MET A 243 -5.94 17.35 -1.57
CA MET A 243 -5.59 18.77 -1.69
C MET A 243 -6.81 19.71 -1.59
N THR A 244 -7.99 19.26 -2.05
CA THR A 244 -9.20 20.06 -1.97
C THR A 244 -9.72 20.16 -0.54
N ILE A 245 -9.64 19.07 0.23
CA ILE A 245 -10.19 19.00 1.58
C ILE A 245 -9.17 19.52 2.61
N ARG A 246 -7.92 19.09 2.50
CA ARG A 246 -6.82 19.41 3.40
C ARG A 246 -5.52 19.59 2.60
N PRO A 247 -5.20 20.82 2.18
CA PRO A 247 -4.05 21.10 1.31
C PRO A 247 -2.69 20.61 1.84
N ASP A 248 -2.54 20.59 3.17
CA ASP A 248 -1.29 20.16 3.83
C ASP A 248 -1.22 18.63 4.07
N CYS A 249 -2.26 17.87 3.69
CA CYS A 249 -2.27 16.42 3.82
C CYS A 249 -1.27 15.78 2.84
N ILE A 250 -0.28 15.09 3.39
CA ILE A 250 0.76 14.41 2.61
C ILE A 250 0.16 13.12 2.01
N LEU A 251 0.16 12.99 0.70
CA LEU A 251 -0.19 11.73 0.04
C LEU A 251 1.07 10.93 -0.27
N SER A 252 1.19 9.74 0.30
CA SER A 252 2.30 8.83 0.11
C SER A 252 1.85 7.43 -0.30
N ALA A 253 2.77 6.62 -0.85
CA ALA A 253 2.48 5.24 -1.19
C ALA A 253 3.63 4.29 -0.86
N ALA A 254 3.28 3.08 -0.39
CA ALA A 254 4.17 1.93 -0.35
C ALA A 254 4.34 1.36 -1.76
N VAL A 255 5.59 1.25 -2.21
CA VAL A 255 5.87 0.86 -3.59
C VAL A 255 6.91 -0.26 -3.66
N LYS A 256 6.88 -1.03 -4.75
CA LYS A 256 7.93 -2.02 -5.03
C LYS A 256 9.25 -1.28 -5.32
N PRO A 257 10.39 -1.72 -4.73
CA PRO A 257 11.63 -0.94 -4.75
C PRO A 257 12.30 -0.86 -6.13
N ASN A 258 12.15 -1.90 -6.95
CA ASN A 258 12.62 -1.89 -8.34
C ASN A 258 11.55 -1.31 -9.24
N LEU A 259 11.81 -0.15 -9.83
CA LEU A 259 10.81 0.61 -10.61
C LEU A 259 10.33 -0.13 -11.87
N TYR A 260 11.20 -0.92 -12.53
CA TYR A 260 10.82 -1.69 -13.71
C TYR A 260 9.92 -2.86 -13.34
N ILE A 261 10.27 -3.60 -12.27
CA ILE A 261 9.43 -4.67 -11.74
C ILE A 261 8.09 -4.10 -11.24
N ALA A 262 8.10 -2.95 -10.57
CA ALA A 262 6.88 -2.27 -10.13
C ALA A 262 5.95 -1.99 -11.31
N ARG A 263 6.50 -1.43 -12.39
CA ARG A 263 5.76 -1.05 -13.59
C ARG A 263 5.26 -2.24 -14.39
N ASP A 264 6.14 -3.22 -14.67
CA ASP A 264 5.85 -4.28 -15.65
C ASP A 264 5.10 -5.45 -15.02
N ARG A 265 5.41 -5.80 -13.76
CA ARG A 265 4.79 -6.91 -13.07
C ARG A 265 3.56 -6.50 -12.25
N PHE A 266 3.67 -5.39 -11.53
CA PHE A 266 2.64 -4.96 -10.58
C PHE A 266 1.79 -3.80 -11.10
N LEU A 267 2.08 -3.29 -12.30
CA LEU A 267 1.38 -2.18 -12.95
C LEU A 267 1.34 -0.91 -12.05
N GLN A 268 2.42 -0.70 -11.30
CA GLN A 268 2.63 0.34 -10.32
C GLN A 268 3.66 1.35 -10.84
N GLU A 269 3.22 2.42 -11.49
CA GLU A 269 4.06 3.44 -12.12
C GLU A 269 4.44 4.57 -11.15
N TRP A 270 5.04 4.21 -10.02
CA TRP A 270 5.34 5.19 -8.97
C TRP A 270 6.36 6.26 -9.39
N ASP A 271 7.20 5.97 -10.37
CA ASP A 271 8.07 6.94 -11.04
C ASP A 271 7.26 8.06 -11.71
N VAL A 272 6.21 7.69 -12.43
CA VAL A 272 5.27 8.64 -13.06
C VAL A 272 4.51 9.42 -11.98
N TRP A 273 4.02 8.74 -10.94
CA TRP A 273 3.25 9.41 -9.88
C TRP A 273 4.07 10.45 -9.13
N LEU A 274 5.34 10.13 -8.84
CA LEU A 274 6.27 11.06 -8.19
C LEU A 274 6.61 12.23 -9.11
N ALA A 275 6.93 11.96 -10.39
CA ALA A 275 7.31 12.97 -11.37
C ALA A 275 6.16 13.92 -11.69
N SER A 276 4.91 13.42 -11.75
CA SER A 276 3.70 14.20 -12.03
C SER A 276 3.16 14.94 -10.80
N GLY A 277 3.72 14.72 -9.61
CA GLY A 277 3.25 15.33 -8.37
C GLY A 277 1.95 14.72 -7.84
N TYR A 278 1.58 13.52 -8.29
CA TYR A 278 0.42 12.80 -7.75
C TYR A 278 0.68 12.22 -6.37
N LEU A 279 1.94 12.01 -5.99
CA LEU A 279 2.36 11.67 -4.63
C LEU A 279 3.33 12.73 -4.12
N ASP A 280 3.25 13.03 -2.83
CA ASP A 280 4.24 13.84 -2.14
C ASP A 280 5.45 13.00 -1.75
N TRP A 281 5.24 11.78 -1.26
CA TRP A 281 6.31 10.83 -0.95
C TRP A 281 6.04 9.46 -1.57
N VAL A 282 7.11 8.73 -1.85
CA VAL A 282 7.08 7.29 -2.09
C VAL A 282 7.94 6.58 -1.06
N ILE A 283 7.47 5.41 -0.60
CA ILE A 283 8.18 4.57 0.36
C ILE A 283 8.46 3.22 -0.30
N PRO A 284 9.63 3.08 -0.98
CA PRO A 284 10.02 1.80 -1.55
C PRO A 284 10.22 0.76 -0.46
N MET A 285 9.44 -0.32 -0.49
CA MET A 285 9.54 -1.46 0.44
C MET A 285 10.79 -2.28 0.12
N ASN A 286 11.98 -1.72 0.39
CA ASN A 286 13.26 -2.36 0.09
C ASN A 286 13.61 -3.41 1.16
N TYR A 287 12.75 -4.42 1.29
CA TYR A 287 12.73 -5.41 2.37
C TYR A 287 13.59 -6.65 2.07
N THR A 288 14.49 -6.56 1.10
CA THR A 288 15.43 -7.65 0.83
C THR A 288 16.41 -7.84 2.01
N PRO A 289 16.66 -9.06 2.51
CA PRO A 289 17.68 -9.30 3.53
C PRO A 289 19.09 -9.03 3.00
N SER A 290 19.34 -9.21 1.70
CA SER A 290 20.65 -9.00 1.07
C SER A 290 20.98 -7.50 0.96
N PHE A 291 22.09 -7.09 1.58
CA PHE A 291 22.60 -5.71 1.44
C PHE A 291 22.95 -5.36 -0.03
N ARG A 292 23.51 -6.31 -0.79
CA ARG A 292 23.82 -6.12 -2.21
C ARG A 292 22.58 -5.78 -3.02
N ASN A 293 21.47 -6.51 -2.81
CA ASN A 293 20.22 -6.25 -3.52
C ASN A 293 19.57 -4.93 -3.04
N PHE A 294 19.71 -4.62 -1.75
CA PHE A 294 19.26 -3.34 -1.20
C PHE A 294 19.98 -2.17 -1.87
N ALA A 295 21.31 -2.24 -1.98
CA ALA A 295 22.10 -1.22 -2.63
C ALA A 295 21.80 -1.12 -4.13
N ALA A 296 21.62 -2.23 -4.83
CA ALA A 296 21.27 -2.23 -6.25
C ALA A 296 19.93 -1.54 -6.53
N ASN A 297 18.91 -1.72 -5.67
CA ASN A 297 17.65 -0.98 -5.79
C ASN A 297 17.85 0.54 -5.58
N ILE A 298 18.73 0.93 -4.68
CA ILE A 298 19.08 2.35 -4.46
C ILE A 298 19.83 2.93 -5.67
N ASP A 299 20.79 2.20 -6.23
CA ASP A 299 21.54 2.64 -7.41
C ASP A 299 20.58 2.84 -8.60
N LEU A 300 19.62 1.94 -8.79
CA LEU A 300 18.56 2.09 -9.79
C LEU A 300 17.74 3.37 -9.59
N ILE A 301 17.41 3.73 -8.34
CA ILE A 301 16.74 5.00 -8.03
C ILE A 301 17.62 6.19 -8.41
N TYR A 302 18.92 6.13 -8.10
CA TYR A 302 19.86 7.19 -8.44
C TYR A 302 20.02 7.42 -9.94
N GLU A 303 20.02 6.34 -10.72
CA GLU A 303 20.12 6.40 -12.19
C GLU A 303 18.87 7.01 -12.84
N ASN A 304 17.71 6.84 -12.22
CA ASN A 304 16.44 7.24 -12.82
C ASN A 304 15.85 8.55 -12.25
N PHE A 305 16.30 8.99 -11.07
CA PHE A 305 15.72 10.18 -10.43
C PHE A 305 16.78 11.26 -10.13
N PRO A 306 16.63 12.49 -10.65
CA PRO A 306 17.41 13.63 -10.20
C PRO A 306 17.15 13.99 -8.74
N PRO A 307 18.04 14.78 -8.07
CA PRO A 307 17.97 15.10 -6.64
C PRO A 307 16.59 15.55 -6.16
N LYS A 308 15.94 16.47 -6.89
CA LYS A 308 14.62 17.03 -6.54
C LYS A 308 13.52 15.99 -6.32
N TYR A 309 13.63 14.81 -6.94
CA TYR A 309 12.67 13.71 -6.70
C TYR A 309 13.13 12.79 -5.59
N ARG A 310 14.47 12.61 -5.43
CA ARG A 310 15.02 11.78 -4.34
C ARG A 310 14.71 12.34 -2.95
N GLU A 311 14.58 13.66 -2.84
CA GLU A 311 14.14 14.37 -1.62
C GLU A 311 12.70 14.01 -1.18
N ARG A 312 12.00 13.24 -2.00
CA ARG A 312 10.62 12.77 -1.76
C ARG A 312 10.54 11.25 -1.64
N ILE A 313 11.68 10.58 -1.49
CA ILE A 313 11.78 9.12 -1.34
C ILE A 313 12.22 8.78 0.08
N ILE A 314 11.34 8.14 0.84
CA ILE A 314 11.60 7.67 2.20
C ILE A 314 11.93 6.18 2.13
N MET A 315 13.16 5.77 2.47
CA MET A 315 13.61 4.40 2.25
C MET A 315 12.99 3.42 3.26
N GLY A 316 12.20 2.46 2.78
CA GLY A 316 11.61 1.40 3.59
C GLY A 316 12.60 0.31 3.94
N ILE A 317 12.70 -0.03 5.23
CA ILE A 317 13.61 -1.04 5.77
C ILE A 317 12.82 -2.00 6.67
N SER A 318 12.90 -3.31 6.38
CA SER A 318 12.26 -4.34 7.20
C SER A 318 13.11 -4.72 8.41
N THR A 319 12.45 -5.23 9.47
CA THR A 319 13.11 -5.73 10.68
C THR A 319 12.82 -7.20 10.96
N TYR A 320 11.91 -7.81 10.22
CA TYR A 320 11.43 -9.18 10.47
C TYR A 320 12.25 -10.29 9.79
N ASN A 321 13.10 -9.97 8.82
CA ASN A 321 13.77 -10.94 7.96
C ASN A 321 15.31 -10.77 7.88
N GLN A 322 15.89 -10.03 8.81
CA GLN A 322 17.32 -9.75 8.84
C GLN A 322 17.82 -9.48 10.27
N SER A 323 19.13 -9.47 10.49
CA SER A 323 19.71 -9.06 11.76
C SER A 323 19.62 -7.55 11.98
N SER A 324 19.71 -7.11 13.25
CA SER A 324 19.75 -5.67 13.57
C SER A 324 20.98 -4.98 12.95
N SER A 325 22.10 -5.65 12.85
CA SER A 325 23.31 -5.12 12.20
C SER A 325 23.09 -4.88 10.71
N GLU A 326 22.40 -5.78 9.99
CA GLU A 326 22.04 -5.56 8.60
C GLU A 326 21.06 -4.40 8.42
N ALA A 327 20.08 -4.27 9.32
CA ALA A 327 19.17 -3.11 9.32
C ALA A 327 19.95 -1.80 9.52
N VAL A 328 20.91 -1.76 10.46
CA VAL A 328 21.78 -0.60 10.70
C VAL A 328 22.63 -0.27 9.47
N ASN A 329 23.22 -1.28 8.81
CA ASN A 329 23.99 -1.07 7.58
C ASN A 329 23.14 -0.38 6.50
N LYS A 330 21.87 -0.79 6.35
CA LYS A 330 20.94 -0.21 5.38
C LYS A 330 20.51 1.22 5.76
N ILE A 331 20.29 1.50 7.04
CA ILE A 331 20.04 2.85 7.56
C ILE A 331 21.23 3.76 7.23
N ASN A 332 22.45 3.33 7.56
CA ASN A 332 23.67 4.08 7.29
C ASN A 332 23.91 4.29 5.79
N TYR A 333 23.60 3.30 4.96
CA TYR A 333 23.72 3.44 3.50
C TYR A 333 22.67 4.42 2.95
N SER A 334 21.45 4.40 3.46
CA SER A 334 20.41 5.36 3.09
C SER A 334 20.81 6.80 3.46
N LYS A 335 21.47 6.98 4.62
CA LYS A 335 22.04 8.27 5.02
C LYS A 335 23.19 8.70 4.10
N LEU A 336 24.13 7.79 3.81
CA LEU A 336 25.25 8.05 2.88
C LEU A 336 24.75 8.49 1.50
N LYS A 337 23.66 7.90 1.04
CA LYS A 337 22.98 8.25 -0.21
C LYS A 337 22.04 9.44 -0.09
N GLN A 338 22.05 10.17 1.03
CA GLN A 338 21.33 11.43 1.24
C GLN A 338 19.81 11.34 1.01
N PHE A 339 19.18 10.21 1.38
CA PHE A 339 17.71 10.17 1.44
C PHE A 339 17.22 10.99 2.63
N PRO A 340 16.09 11.72 2.51
CA PRO A 340 15.55 12.57 3.58
C PRO A 340 15.01 11.77 4.75
N GLY A 341 14.73 10.48 4.57
CA GLY A 341 14.12 9.67 5.60
C GLY A 341 14.24 8.17 5.40
N VAL A 342 13.93 7.47 6.49
CA VAL A 342 13.73 6.03 6.51
C VAL A 342 12.39 5.68 7.15
N SER A 343 11.81 4.58 6.72
CA SER A 343 10.58 4.02 7.29
C SER A 343 10.83 2.59 7.74
N ILE A 344 10.69 2.33 9.03
CA ILE A 344 11.00 1.03 9.65
C ILE A 344 9.74 0.16 9.71
N PHE A 345 9.79 -1.01 9.12
CA PHE A 345 8.71 -1.98 9.13
C PHE A 345 9.09 -3.19 9.99
N SER A 346 8.53 -3.35 11.19
CA SER A 346 7.45 -2.59 11.79
C SER A 346 7.56 -2.55 13.32
N TYR A 347 6.73 -1.73 13.98
CA TYR A 347 6.69 -1.59 15.44
C TYR A 347 6.53 -2.92 16.18
N ASN A 348 5.60 -3.77 15.79
CA ASN A 348 5.35 -5.04 16.48
C ASN A 348 6.58 -5.95 16.56
N VAL A 349 7.43 -5.98 15.54
CA VAL A 349 8.69 -6.74 15.57
C VAL A 349 9.65 -6.17 16.61
N LEU A 350 9.67 -4.85 16.76
CA LEU A 350 10.52 -4.13 17.71
C LEU A 350 10.00 -4.24 19.15
N GLU A 351 8.67 -4.28 19.31
CA GLU A 351 8.02 -4.50 20.62
C GLU A 351 8.29 -5.93 21.14
N GLU A 352 8.19 -6.94 20.27
CA GLU A 352 8.44 -8.34 20.62
C GLU A 352 9.92 -8.63 20.93
N ASN A 353 10.84 -7.81 20.36
CA ASN A 353 12.28 -8.00 20.52
C ASN A 353 13.01 -6.66 20.76
N PRO A 354 12.93 -6.10 21.99
CA PRO A 354 13.54 -4.82 22.31
C PRO A 354 15.05 -4.74 22.09
N ASP A 355 15.78 -5.83 22.35
CA ASP A 355 17.23 -5.88 22.16
C ASP A 355 17.64 -5.72 20.70
N TYR A 356 16.79 -6.21 19.78
CA TYR A 356 16.99 -6.03 18.36
C TYR A 356 17.01 -4.55 17.97
N TYR A 357 16.25 -3.72 18.67
CA TYR A 357 16.11 -2.30 18.36
C TYR A 357 17.27 -1.43 18.84
N VAL A 358 18.03 -1.85 19.87
CA VAL A 358 19.09 -1.03 20.46
C VAL A 358 20.11 -0.49 19.45
N PRO A 359 20.69 -1.28 18.52
CA PRO A 359 21.59 -0.78 17.49
C PRO A 359 20.88 0.17 16.48
N ILE A 360 19.61 -0.10 16.15
CA ILE A 360 18.82 0.73 15.23
C ILE A 360 18.61 2.12 15.85
N LYS A 361 18.25 2.19 17.12
CA LYS A 361 18.11 3.45 17.87
C LYS A 361 19.38 4.30 17.77
N GLN A 362 20.56 3.68 17.95
CA GLN A 362 21.85 4.36 17.84
C GLN A 362 22.09 4.91 16.43
N ALA A 363 21.68 4.20 15.40
CA ALA A 363 21.81 4.64 14.01
C ALA A 363 20.86 5.80 13.62
N LEU A 364 19.74 5.97 14.34
CA LEU A 364 18.73 7.01 14.12
C LEU A 364 18.95 8.29 14.96
N VAL A 365 19.96 8.34 15.81
CA VAL A 365 20.26 9.49 16.72
C VAL A 365 21.59 10.10 16.30
N LYS A 366 21.67 11.47 16.32
CA LYS A 366 22.93 12.24 16.14
C LYS A 366 23.73 12.30 17.44
#